data_f9a895af399e9f109991ee057a4f55ab
#
_entry.id   f9a895af399e9f109991ee057a4f55ab
#
_cell.length_a   1.000
_cell.length_b   1.000
_cell.length_c   1.000
_cell.angle_alpha   90.00
_cell.angle_beta   90.00
_cell.angle_gamma   90.00
#
_symmetry.space_group_name_H-M   'P 1'
#
loop_
_entity.id
_entity.type
_entity.pdbx_description
1 polymer ?
#
loop_
_entity_poly.entity_id
_entity_poly.type
_entity_poly.pdbx_seq_one_letter_code
_entity_poly.pdbx_strand_id
1 'polypeptide(L)'
;MQEPYLRALFTASRAPMRRRQLLQYGSSDQINAVSELVLNTLKNRVPLTPPQMARLRRYKESLREVGKRRNSIKKRRERLLSQTGSGFWQSLGDVCQCVLGWKK
;
A
#
# COMPACT_ATOMS: atom_id res chain seq x y z
N MET A 1 11.07 -9.89 -0.36
CA MET A 1 9.99 -8.90 -0.53
C MET A 1 9.56 -8.88 -1.99
N GLN A 2 8.29 -8.70 -2.25
CA GLN A 2 7.72 -8.67 -3.62
C GLN A 2 7.91 -7.29 -4.27
N GLU A 3 9.14 -6.87 -4.43
CA GLU A 3 9.45 -5.53 -4.94
C GLU A 3 8.90 -5.26 -6.34
N PRO A 4 9.02 -6.15 -7.33
CA PRO A 4 8.44 -5.89 -8.66
C PRO A 4 6.93 -5.68 -8.62
N TYR A 5 6.22 -6.44 -7.79
CA TYR A 5 4.78 -6.28 -7.63
C TYR A 5 4.45 -4.91 -6.99
N LEU A 6 5.17 -4.55 -5.92
CA LEU A 6 4.96 -3.28 -5.25
C LEU A 6 5.23 -2.10 -6.19
N ARG A 7 6.29 -2.18 -6.99
CA ARG A 7 6.58 -1.15 -8.00
C ARG A 7 5.46 -1.02 -9.02
N ALA A 8 4.99 -2.14 -9.54
CA ALA A 8 3.89 -2.14 -10.51
C ALA A 8 2.62 -1.53 -9.92
N LEU A 9 2.28 -1.91 -8.69
CA LEU A 9 1.09 -1.45 -8.00
C LEU A 9 1.12 0.07 -7.77
N PHE A 10 2.22 0.59 -7.26
CA PHE A 10 2.30 2.01 -6.92
C PHE A 10 2.61 2.90 -8.13
N THR A 11 3.23 2.36 -9.17
CA THR A 11 3.35 3.06 -10.45
C THR A 11 1.98 3.21 -11.11
N ALA A 12 1.07 2.26 -10.88
CA ALA A 12 -0.28 2.29 -11.41
C ALA A 12 -1.25 3.11 -10.54
N SER A 13 -0.75 3.98 -9.65
CA SER A 13 -1.59 4.78 -8.77
C SER A 13 -2.58 5.66 -9.52
N ARG A 14 -2.24 6.10 -10.73
CA ARG A 14 -3.11 6.91 -11.59
C ARG A 14 -3.78 6.11 -12.70
N ALA A 15 -3.64 4.78 -12.69
CA ALA A 15 -4.24 3.88 -13.65
C ALA A 15 -5.18 2.90 -12.92
N PRO A 16 -6.42 3.32 -12.59
CA PRO A 16 -7.30 2.54 -11.72
C PRO A 16 -7.56 1.12 -12.20
N MET A 17 -7.75 0.91 -13.50
CA MET A 17 -8.02 -0.42 -14.04
C MET A 17 -6.83 -1.35 -13.86
N ARG A 18 -5.63 -0.87 -14.16
CA ARG A 18 -4.40 -1.67 -13.99
C ARG A 18 -4.17 -2.00 -12.52
N ARG A 19 -4.33 -1.02 -11.64
CA ARG A 19 -4.22 -1.22 -10.20
C ARG A 19 -5.21 -2.26 -9.71
N ARG A 20 -6.45 -2.17 -10.14
CA ARG A 20 -7.50 -3.12 -9.77
C ARG A 20 -7.14 -4.54 -10.20
N GLN A 21 -6.62 -4.72 -11.43
CA GLN A 21 -6.18 -6.02 -11.90
C GLN A 21 -5.04 -6.59 -11.07
N LEU A 22 -4.05 -5.77 -10.73
CA LEU A 22 -2.93 -6.18 -9.88
C LEU A 22 -3.40 -6.65 -8.51
N LEU A 23 -4.36 -5.96 -7.91
CA LEU A 23 -4.92 -6.33 -6.62
C LEU A 23 -5.79 -7.58 -6.71
N GLN A 24 -6.63 -7.66 -7.73
CA GLN A 24 -7.58 -8.75 -7.89
C GLN A 24 -6.88 -10.08 -8.14
N TYR A 25 -5.82 -10.07 -8.92
CA TYR A 25 -5.08 -11.28 -9.29
C TYR A 25 -3.76 -11.46 -8.55
N GLY A 26 -3.48 -10.59 -7.58
CA GLY A 26 -2.28 -10.72 -6.75
C GLY A 26 -2.32 -11.97 -5.88
N SER A 27 -1.17 -12.64 -5.75
CA SER A 27 -1.03 -13.82 -4.89
C SER A 27 -1.13 -13.44 -3.41
N SER A 28 -1.29 -14.45 -2.55
CA SER A 28 -1.26 -14.25 -1.10
C SER A 28 0.04 -13.60 -0.65
N ASP A 29 1.17 -14.02 -1.21
CA ASP A 29 2.47 -13.42 -0.88
C ASP A 29 2.54 -11.96 -1.31
N GLN A 30 1.97 -11.62 -2.44
CA GLN A 30 1.94 -10.24 -2.92
C GLN A 30 1.07 -9.35 -2.03
N ILE A 31 -0.09 -9.83 -1.62
CA ILE A 31 -0.96 -9.09 -0.68
C ILE A 31 -0.29 -8.97 0.69
N ASN A 32 0.38 -10.02 1.16
CA ASN A 32 1.14 -9.97 2.41
C ASN A 32 2.26 -8.94 2.34
N ALA A 33 2.91 -8.77 1.20
CA ALA A 33 3.95 -7.76 1.02
C ALA A 33 3.39 -6.35 1.22
N VAL A 34 2.20 -6.07 0.70
CA VAL A 34 1.52 -4.79 0.92
C VAL A 34 1.22 -4.60 2.40
N SER A 35 0.71 -5.63 3.07
CA SER A 35 0.39 -5.58 4.51
C SER A 35 1.64 -5.30 5.35
N GLU A 36 2.76 -5.90 5.00
CA GLU A 36 4.02 -5.72 5.70
C GLU A 36 4.54 -4.29 5.56
N LEU A 37 4.46 -3.74 4.36
CA LEU A 37 4.82 -2.35 4.10
C LEU A 37 3.97 -1.40 4.94
N VAL A 38 2.67 -1.63 5.00
CA VAL A 38 1.72 -0.83 5.79
C VAL A 38 2.04 -0.94 7.27
N LEU A 39 2.33 -2.14 7.78
CA LEU A 39 2.67 -2.36 9.18
C LEU A 39 3.93 -1.60 9.58
N ASN A 40 4.96 -1.63 8.74
CA ASN A 40 6.20 -0.89 9.01
C ASN A 40 5.95 0.61 9.07
N THR A 41 5.05 1.11 8.23
CA THR A 41 4.65 2.51 8.25
C THR A 41 3.94 2.87 9.56
N LEU A 42 2.99 2.03 10.00
CA LEU A 42 2.25 2.26 11.24
C LEU A 42 3.15 2.21 12.47
N LYS A 43 4.26 1.48 12.41
CA LYS A 43 5.23 1.37 13.49
C LYS A 43 6.32 2.46 13.43
N ASN A 44 6.14 3.47 12.60
CA ASN A 44 7.08 4.59 12.43
C ASN A 44 8.49 4.13 12.03
N ARG A 45 8.59 3.06 11.26
CA ARG A 45 9.87 2.55 10.77
C ARG A 45 10.28 3.13 9.43
N VAL A 46 9.46 4.02 8.88
CA VAL A 46 9.70 4.64 7.58
C VAL A 46 9.94 6.14 7.78
N PRO A 47 11.07 6.69 7.29
CA PRO A 47 11.39 8.10 7.48
C PRO A 47 10.60 8.98 6.53
N LEU A 48 9.37 9.29 6.90
CA LEU A 48 8.50 10.16 6.10
C LEU A 48 8.63 11.62 6.55
N THR A 49 8.47 12.53 5.59
CA THR A 49 8.40 13.95 5.90
C THR A 49 7.07 14.28 6.59
N PRO A 50 6.98 15.40 7.34
CA PRO A 50 5.72 15.79 7.96
C PRO A 50 4.53 15.90 6.99
N PRO A 51 4.67 16.46 5.77
CA PRO A 51 3.56 16.47 4.82
C PRO A 51 3.13 15.07 4.39
N GLN A 52 4.08 14.14 4.21
CA GLN A 52 3.78 12.74 3.85
C GLN A 52 3.01 12.06 4.97
N MET A 53 3.44 12.25 6.21
CA MET A 53 2.75 11.71 7.38
C MET A 53 1.33 12.25 7.50
N ALA A 54 1.14 13.56 7.26
CA ALA A 54 -0.17 14.17 7.32
C ALA A 54 -1.14 13.55 6.30
N ARG A 55 -0.65 13.28 5.10
CA ARG A 55 -1.46 12.60 4.06
C ARG A 55 -1.86 11.20 4.47
N LEU A 56 -0.92 10.43 5.05
CA LEU A 56 -1.20 9.06 5.50
C LEU A 56 -2.23 9.00 6.62
N ARG A 57 -2.24 9.99 7.51
CA ARG A 57 -3.18 10.02 8.63
C ARG A 57 -4.64 10.00 8.18
N ARG A 58 -4.93 10.51 7.00
CA ARG A 58 -6.29 10.51 6.44
C ARG A 58 -6.79 9.08 6.18
N TYR A 59 -5.87 8.14 6.01
CA TYR A 59 -6.20 6.76 5.64
C TYR A 59 -5.87 5.77 6.76
N LYS A 60 -5.75 6.26 7.98
CA LYS A 60 -5.31 5.50 9.14
C LYS A 60 -6.12 4.22 9.35
N GLU A 61 -7.43 4.30 9.25
CA GLU A 61 -8.28 3.12 9.45
C GLU A 61 -8.08 2.08 8.36
N SER A 62 -8.04 2.51 7.10
CA SER A 62 -7.77 1.60 5.98
C SER A 62 -6.42 0.94 6.11
N LEU A 63 -5.40 1.71 6.51
CA LEU A 63 -4.06 1.18 6.73
C LEU A 63 -4.04 0.14 7.84
N ARG A 64 -4.74 0.39 8.94
CA ARG A 64 -4.84 -0.57 10.03
C ARG A 64 -5.48 -1.88 9.59
N GLU A 65 -6.57 -1.81 8.82
CA GLU A 65 -7.26 -3.01 8.34
C GLU A 65 -6.37 -3.84 7.42
N VAL A 66 -5.62 -3.19 6.54
CA VAL A 66 -4.70 -3.87 5.62
C VAL A 66 -3.49 -4.44 6.37
N GLY A 67 -3.01 -3.74 7.41
CA GLY A 67 -1.86 -4.18 8.19
C GLY A 67 -2.15 -5.29 9.19
N LYS A 68 -3.40 -5.54 9.52
CA LYS A 68 -3.75 -6.59 10.49
C LYS A 68 -3.62 -7.98 9.89
N ARG A 69 -2.59 -8.70 10.27
CA ARG A 69 -2.33 -10.04 9.75
C ARG A 69 -3.40 -11.07 10.11
N ARG A 70 -4.14 -10.85 11.19
CA ARG A 70 -5.27 -11.71 11.55
C ARG A 70 -6.46 -11.57 10.60
N ASN A 71 -6.53 -10.48 9.85
CA ASN A 71 -7.52 -10.37 8.77
C ASN A 71 -7.12 -11.31 7.63
N SER A 72 -8.09 -11.99 7.04
CA SER A 72 -7.81 -12.90 5.93
C SER A 72 -7.26 -12.14 4.72
N ILE A 73 -6.57 -12.87 3.84
CA ILE A 73 -6.10 -12.31 2.57
C ILE A 73 -7.27 -11.73 1.78
N LYS A 74 -8.40 -12.44 1.75
CA LYS A 74 -9.61 -11.98 1.07
C LYS A 74 -10.08 -10.63 1.61
N LYS A 75 -10.15 -10.48 2.92
CA LYS A 75 -10.60 -9.25 3.56
C LYS A 75 -9.65 -8.09 3.29
N ARG A 76 -8.35 -8.34 3.37
CA ARG A 76 -7.34 -7.32 3.09
C ARG A 76 -7.37 -6.89 1.62
N ARG A 77 -7.53 -7.85 0.71
CA ARG A 77 -7.67 -7.57 -0.72
C ARG A 77 -8.89 -6.71 -1.00
N GLU A 78 -10.03 -7.05 -0.41
CA GLU A 78 -11.26 -6.28 -0.56
C GLU A 78 -11.08 -4.86 -0.06
N ARG A 79 -10.40 -4.68 1.06
CA ARG A 79 -10.14 -3.35 1.60
C ARG A 79 -9.27 -2.51 0.67
N LEU A 80 -8.25 -3.10 0.09
CA LEU A 80 -7.41 -2.43 -0.91
C LEU A 80 -8.20 -2.07 -2.16
N LEU A 81 -9.04 -2.98 -2.64
CA LEU A 81 -9.88 -2.73 -3.81
C LEU A 81 -10.89 -1.61 -3.58
N SER A 82 -11.32 -1.39 -2.33
CA SER A 82 -12.24 -0.32 -2.00
C SER A 82 -11.62 1.07 -2.04
N GLN A 83 -10.29 1.17 -2.08
CA GLN A 83 -9.57 2.43 -2.17
C GLN A 83 -9.50 2.87 -3.63
N THR A 84 -10.52 3.56 -4.09
CA THR A 84 -10.66 3.93 -5.50
C THR A 84 -10.01 5.26 -5.86
N GLY A 85 -9.77 6.13 -4.87
CA GLY A 85 -9.12 7.41 -5.09
C GLY A 85 -7.61 7.30 -5.22
N SER A 86 -6.99 8.29 -5.86
CA SER A 86 -5.53 8.28 -6.04
C SER A 86 -4.75 8.66 -4.78
N GLY A 87 -5.37 9.38 -3.85
CA GLY A 87 -4.67 9.89 -2.65
C GLY A 87 -4.08 8.81 -1.77
N PHE A 88 -4.83 7.74 -1.51
CA PHE A 88 -4.36 6.59 -0.74
C PHE A 88 -3.13 5.95 -1.40
N TRP A 89 -3.22 5.72 -2.70
CA TRP A 89 -2.15 5.04 -3.45
C TRP A 89 -0.92 5.89 -3.61
N GLN A 90 -1.07 7.20 -3.78
CA GLN A 90 0.06 8.11 -3.81
C GLN A 90 0.78 8.16 -2.46
N SER A 91 0.03 8.16 -1.36
CA SER A 91 0.61 8.16 -0.02
C SER A 91 1.40 6.89 0.23
N LEU A 92 0.89 5.72 -0.16
CA LEU A 92 1.64 4.47 -0.06
C LEU A 92 2.82 4.43 -1.01
N GLY A 93 2.70 5.08 -2.17
CA GLY A 93 3.81 5.22 -3.11
C GLY A 93 4.99 5.97 -2.50
N ASP A 94 4.73 7.03 -1.74
CA ASP A 94 5.77 7.77 -1.01
C ASP A 94 6.48 6.85 -0.01
N VAL A 95 5.73 6.03 0.71
CA VAL A 95 6.28 5.05 1.64
C VAL A 95 7.17 4.05 0.90
N CYS A 96 6.71 3.56 -0.22
CA CYS A 96 7.42 2.60 -1.03
C CYS A 96 8.76 3.15 -1.52
N GLN A 97 8.80 4.40 -1.95
CA GLN A 97 10.03 5.07 -2.34
C GLN A 97 11.03 5.14 -1.19
N CYS A 98 10.56 5.46 0.01
CA CYS A 98 11.42 5.54 1.19
C CYS A 98 11.99 4.17 1.57
N VAL A 99 11.16 3.13 1.54
CA VAL A 99 11.56 1.78 1.97
C VAL A 99 12.44 1.10 0.95
N LEU A 100 12.12 1.22 -0.34
CA LEU A 100 12.81 0.50 -1.41
C LEU A 100 13.93 1.30 -2.06
N GLY A 101 14.11 2.54 -1.65
CA GLY A 101 15.12 3.41 -2.25
C GLY A 101 14.87 3.72 -3.71
N TRP A 102 13.67 3.61 -4.13
CA TRP A 102 13.24 3.70 -5.50
C TRP A 102 13.04 5.17 -5.88
N LYS A 103 13.65 5.59 -6.96
CA LYS A 103 13.48 6.95 -7.50
C LYS A 103 12.57 6.92 -8.72
N LYS A 104 11.80 7.99 -8.84
CA LYS A 104 10.97 8.17 -10.03
C LYS A 104 11.81 8.39 -11.27
#